data_20b16887052140936bca3ee7e7aae6cb
#
_entry.id   20b16887052140936bca3ee7e7aae6cb
#
_cell.length_a   1.000
_cell.length_b   1.000
_cell.length_c   1.000
_cell.angle_alpha   90.00
_cell.angle_beta   90.00
_cell.angle_gamma   90.00
#
_symmetry.space_group_name_H-M   'P 1'
#
loop_
_entity.id
_entity.type
_entity.pdbx_description
1 polymer ?
#
loop_
_entity_poly.entity_id
_entity_poly.type
_entity_poly.pdbx_seq_one_letter_code
_entity_poly.pdbx_strand_id
1 'polypeptide(L)'
;MTVRTASPGELERIELASQDELRALQLQRLEWSLRHAYDHVPHFRGKCELQGVSPADLRTIEDLAKFPFMTKEDLRSQYPFGLFAVPREQVARLHASSGRTGKPTVVGYTARDIDTWANLVARSIRAAGGRAGDLVHIAYGYGLFTGGLGAHYGAERLGCTVVPMSGGQTEKQVQLIVDLQPDIIMVTPSYMLNIAEEFDRQQLDARKCSLQVGIFGAEPWTDAMRTQIESRMGIDAVDIYGLSEVIGPGVAQECIEAKDGPVIWEDHFYPEIIDPVTGEVLADGQEGELVLTSLTKEALPVIRFRTRDLTRLLPPTARSMRRMGRISGRSDDMLIIRGVNVFPSQIEELILKQPELAPQYLIEVTRDGHLDSLTVKVEFAPERAIDATVTAAAAATLGRNVKAYIGISVEVRICEPNELPRSTGKAQRVVDRRTK
;
A
#
# COMPACT_ATOMS: atom_id res chain seq x y z
N MET A 1 24.68 -10.62 5.68
CA MET A 1 23.64 -10.93 6.70
C MET A 1 23.00 -12.26 6.33
N THR A 2 22.67 -13.12 7.31
CA THR A 2 21.89 -14.33 7.03
C THR A 2 20.44 -13.91 6.87
N VAL A 3 19.81 -14.24 5.75
CA VAL A 3 18.40 -13.91 5.49
C VAL A 3 17.53 -14.54 6.59
N ARG A 4 16.65 -13.74 7.20
CA ARG A 4 15.77 -14.15 8.30
C ARG A 4 14.52 -14.87 7.74
N THR A 5 14.67 -16.03 7.16
CA THR A 5 13.54 -16.82 6.62
C THR A 5 12.76 -17.51 7.72
N ALA A 6 11.43 -17.62 7.57
CA ALA A 6 10.62 -18.48 8.40
C ALA A 6 10.92 -19.97 8.09
N SER A 7 11.07 -20.78 9.12
CA SER A 7 11.21 -22.24 8.95
C SER A 7 9.84 -22.85 8.58
N PRO A 8 9.79 -23.99 7.85
CA PRO A 8 8.52 -24.62 7.48
C PRO A 8 7.59 -24.92 8.67
N GLY A 9 8.15 -25.16 9.87
CA GLY A 9 7.38 -25.41 11.09
C GLY A 9 6.74 -24.16 11.70
N GLU A 10 7.14 -22.95 11.26
CA GLU A 10 6.57 -21.69 11.70
C GLU A 10 5.44 -21.21 10.77
N LEU A 11 5.30 -21.83 9.59
CA LEU A 11 4.25 -21.48 8.63
C LEU A 11 2.90 -22.09 9.04
N GLU A 12 1.83 -21.35 8.81
CA GLU A 12 0.49 -21.89 8.97
C GLU A 12 0.20 -22.91 7.85
N ARG A 13 -0.54 -23.96 8.17
CA ARG A 13 -0.87 -25.03 7.20
C ARG A 13 -1.42 -24.47 5.87
N ILE A 14 -2.22 -23.41 5.96
CA ILE A 14 -2.85 -22.80 4.78
C ILE A 14 -1.84 -22.13 3.85
N GLU A 15 -0.69 -21.68 4.36
CA GLU A 15 0.38 -21.09 3.54
C GLU A 15 1.06 -22.12 2.62
N LEU A 16 0.86 -23.42 2.91
CA LEU A 16 1.41 -24.56 2.18
C LEU A 16 0.32 -25.46 1.57
N ALA A 17 -0.95 -25.06 1.65
CA ALA A 17 -2.08 -25.84 1.15
C ALA A 17 -2.01 -26.06 -0.36
N SER A 18 -2.60 -27.16 -0.85
CA SER A 18 -2.80 -27.34 -2.28
C SER A 18 -3.77 -26.29 -2.85
N GLN A 19 -3.72 -26.06 -4.17
CA GLN A 19 -4.65 -25.15 -4.82
C GLN A 19 -6.12 -25.59 -4.64
N ASP A 20 -6.38 -26.88 -4.62
CA ASP A 20 -7.74 -27.41 -4.42
C ASP A 20 -8.22 -27.15 -2.98
N GLU A 21 -7.38 -27.36 -1.97
CA GLU A 21 -7.71 -27.03 -0.57
C GLU A 21 -7.98 -25.54 -0.39
N LEU A 22 -7.14 -24.68 -0.99
CA LEU A 22 -7.29 -23.24 -0.94
C LEU A 22 -8.59 -22.80 -1.62
N ARG A 23 -8.88 -23.29 -2.83
CA ARG A 23 -10.11 -22.97 -3.57
C ARG A 23 -11.37 -23.41 -2.84
N ALA A 24 -11.36 -24.61 -2.25
CA ALA A 24 -12.48 -25.11 -1.47
C ALA A 24 -12.76 -24.21 -0.24
N LEU A 25 -11.70 -23.79 0.47
CA LEU A 25 -11.82 -22.86 1.59
C LEU A 25 -12.33 -21.48 1.13
N GLN A 26 -11.80 -20.96 0.03
CA GLN A 26 -12.22 -19.69 -0.55
C GLN A 26 -13.71 -19.71 -0.92
N LEU A 27 -14.18 -20.75 -1.60
CA LEU A 27 -15.59 -20.86 -1.98
C LEU A 27 -16.49 -20.88 -0.75
N GLN A 28 -16.17 -21.73 0.25
CA GLN A 28 -16.92 -21.81 1.50
C GLN A 28 -17.02 -20.46 2.22
N ARG A 29 -15.92 -19.74 2.32
CA ARG A 29 -15.86 -18.44 2.96
C ARG A 29 -16.56 -17.35 2.14
N LEU A 30 -16.45 -17.42 0.82
CA LEU A 30 -17.12 -16.52 -0.11
C LEU A 30 -18.65 -16.65 -0.04
N GLU A 31 -19.16 -17.89 0.00
CA GLU A 31 -20.60 -18.16 0.18
C GLU A 31 -21.12 -17.50 1.46
N TRP A 32 -20.37 -17.62 2.56
CA TRP A 32 -20.73 -16.98 3.82
C TRP A 32 -20.68 -15.45 3.71
N SER A 33 -19.58 -14.90 3.21
CA SER A 33 -19.37 -13.44 3.13
C SER A 33 -20.39 -12.76 2.22
N LEU A 34 -20.67 -13.38 1.07
CA LEU A 34 -21.67 -12.89 0.12
C LEU A 34 -23.08 -12.90 0.71
N ARG A 35 -23.48 -14.01 1.37
CA ARG A 35 -24.76 -14.12 2.04
C ARG A 35 -24.88 -13.13 3.19
N HIS A 36 -23.83 -12.99 4.01
CA HIS A 36 -23.76 -12.04 5.10
C HIS A 36 -23.94 -10.59 4.60
N ALA A 37 -23.25 -10.21 3.52
CA ALA A 37 -23.41 -8.90 2.90
C ALA A 37 -24.83 -8.70 2.34
N TYR A 38 -25.37 -9.69 1.65
CA TYR A 38 -26.71 -9.63 1.03
C TYR A 38 -27.81 -9.48 2.09
N ASP A 39 -27.75 -10.28 3.15
CA ASP A 39 -28.79 -10.33 4.18
C ASP A 39 -28.79 -9.07 5.07
N HIS A 40 -27.62 -8.49 5.36
CA HIS A 40 -27.47 -7.46 6.39
C HIS A 40 -27.10 -6.06 5.83
N VAL A 41 -26.70 -5.94 4.55
CA VAL A 41 -26.37 -4.64 3.95
C VAL A 41 -27.37 -4.31 2.85
N PRO A 42 -28.45 -3.51 3.17
CA PRO A 42 -29.51 -3.18 2.22
C PRO A 42 -28.99 -2.55 0.92
N HIS A 43 -27.96 -1.71 0.99
CA HIS A 43 -27.35 -1.10 -0.17
C HIS A 43 -26.74 -2.14 -1.13
N PHE A 44 -26.03 -3.14 -0.61
CA PHE A 44 -25.47 -4.22 -1.42
C PHE A 44 -26.54 -5.11 -2.03
N ARG A 45 -27.57 -5.49 -1.23
CA ARG A 45 -28.72 -6.25 -1.71
C ARG A 45 -29.42 -5.53 -2.86
N GLY A 46 -29.71 -4.23 -2.71
CA GLY A 46 -30.34 -3.44 -3.77
C GLY A 46 -29.52 -3.43 -5.07
N LYS A 47 -28.18 -3.38 -4.98
CA LYS A 47 -27.32 -3.50 -6.16
C LYS A 47 -27.41 -4.89 -6.82
N CYS A 48 -27.48 -5.96 -6.02
CA CYS A 48 -27.67 -7.32 -6.51
C CYS A 48 -29.03 -7.49 -7.20
N GLU A 49 -30.10 -6.99 -6.61
CA GLU A 49 -31.46 -7.03 -7.15
C GLU A 49 -31.55 -6.28 -8.50
N LEU A 50 -30.88 -5.12 -8.62
CA LEU A 50 -30.79 -4.37 -9.88
C LEU A 50 -30.08 -5.13 -10.99
N GLN A 51 -29.11 -5.99 -10.64
CA GLN A 51 -28.41 -6.86 -11.59
C GLN A 51 -29.10 -8.22 -11.79
N GLY A 52 -30.17 -8.50 -11.06
CA GLY A 52 -30.88 -9.77 -11.11
C GLY A 52 -30.09 -10.95 -10.58
N VAL A 53 -29.20 -10.72 -9.59
CA VAL A 53 -28.36 -11.76 -8.96
C VAL A 53 -28.65 -11.89 -7.48
N SER A 54 -28.46 -13.09 -6.95
CA SER A 54 -28.63 -13.43 -5.53
C SER A 54 -27.52 -14.36 -5.07
N PRO A 55 -27.32 -14.57 -3.77
CA PRO A 55 -26.31 -15.51 -3.26
C PRO A 55 -26.45 -16.93 -3.81
N ALA A 56 -27.64 -17.35 -4.29
CA ALA A 56 -27.85 -18.66 -4.89
C ALA A 56 -27.21 -18.83 -6.27
N ASP A 57 -26.80 -17.72 -6.90
CA ASP A 57 -26.13 -17.72 -8.20
C ASP A 57 -24.62 -17.96 -8.11
N LEU A 58 -24.07 -17.98 -6.87
CA LEU A 58 -22.69 -18.37 -6.60
C LEU A 58 -22.61 -19.89 -6.47
N ARG A 59 -22.12 -20.58 -7.48
CA ARG A 59 -21.91 -22.04 -7.51
C ARG A 59 -20.43 -22.39 -7.58
N THR A 60 -19.67 -21.57 -8.24
CA THR A 60 -18.20 -21.64 -8.33
C THR A 60 -17.60 -20.27 -7.97
N ILE A 61 -16.31 -20.21 -7.72
CA ILE A 61 -15.65 -18.96 -7.37
C ILE A 61 -15.68 -17.95 -8.51
N GLU A 62 -15.69 -18.42 -9.75
CA GLU A 62 -15.77 -17.61 -10.97
C GLU A 62 -17.13 -16.89 -11.10
N ASP A 63 -18.18 -17.44 -10.49
CA ASP A 63 -19.51 -16.80 -10.46
C ASP A 63 -19.52 -15.46 -9.71
N LEU A 64 -18.47 -15.19 -8.90
CA LEU A 64 -18.30 -13.91 -8.23
C LEU A 64 -18.34 -12.74 -9.24
N ALA A 65 -17.85 -12.94 -10.45
CA ALA A 65 -17.87 -11.93 -11.53
C ALA A 65 -19.28 -11.44 -11.89
N LYS A 66 -20.34 -12.18 -11.55
CA LYS A 66 -21.74 -11.79 -11.77
C LYS A 66 -22.24 -10.71 -10.80
N PHE A 67 -21.56 -10.54 -9.64
CA PHE A 67 -22.00 -9.66 -8.56
C PHE A 67 -21.50 -8.23 -8.75
N PRO A 68 -22.25 -7.23 -8.22
CA PRO A 68 -21.90 -5.83 -8.35
C PRO A 68 -20.60 -5.48 -7.64
N PHE A 69 -19.87 -4.53 -8.22
CA PHE A 69 -18.72 -3.93 -7.56
C PHE A 69 -19.14 -3.04 -6.38
N MET A 70 -18.35 -3.08 -5.32
CA MET A 70 -18.33 -2.01 -4.31
C MET A 70 -17.24 -1.00 -4.64
N THR A 71 -17.50 0.26 -4.35
CA THR A 71 -16.62 1.37 -4.65
C THR A 71 -16.44 2.28 -3.43
N LYS A 72 -15.47 3.16 -3.49
CA LYS A 72 -15.27 4.19 -2.46
C LYS A 72 -16.46 5.16 -2.36
N GLU A 73 -17.21 5.34 -3.46
CA GLU A 73 -18.43 6.15 -3.47
C GLU A 73 -19.56 5.49 -2.68
N ASP A 74 -19.69 4.17 -2.74
CA ASP A 74 -20.66 3.43 -1.91
C ASP A 74 -20.39 3.70 -0.42
N LEU A 75 -19.12 3.67 0.01
CA LEU A 75 -18.73 4.00 1.39
C LEU A 75 -19.06 5.43 1.80
N ARG A 76 -18.94 6.39 0.88
CA ARG A 76 -19.25 7.80 1.13
C ARG A 76 -20.74 8.07 1.15
N SER A 77 -21.49 7.52 0.21
CA SER A 77 -22.95 7.71 0.11
C SER A 77 -23.68 7.07 1.29
N GLN A 78 -23.14 5.98 1.84
CA GLN A 78 -23.68 5.25 2.98
C GLN A 78 -23.04 5.66 4.33
N TYR A 79 -22.33 6.80 4.36
CA TYR A 79 -21.71 7.32 5.58
C TYR A 79 -22.74 7.62 6.66
N PRO A 80 -22.52 7.30 7.97
CA PRO A 80 -21.29 6.64 8.45
C PRO A 80 -21.37 5.12 8.54
N PHE A 81 -22.56 4.50 8.65
CA PHE A 81 -22.72 3.09 9.03
C PHE A 81 -23.59 2.27 8.07
N GLY A 82 -24.03 2.85 6.96
CA GLY A 82 -24.98 2.20 6.05
C GLY A 82 -24.47 0.94 5.33
N LEU A 83 -23.15 0.67 5.39
CA LEU A 83 -22.58 -0.57 4.87
C LEU A 83 -22.18 -1.57 5.97
N PHE A 84 -22.54 -1.31 7.23
CA PHE A 84 -22.24 -2.25 8.31
C PHE A 84 -23.26 -3.39 8.31
N ALA A 85 -22.75 -4.62 8.38
CA ALA A 85 -23.55 -5.85 8.40
C ALA A 85 -23.88 -6.33 9.82
N VAL A 86 -23.42 -5.61 10.84
CA VAL A 86 -23.67 -5.92 12.26
C VAL A 86 -24.25 -4.71 12.98
N PRO A 87 -25.02 -4.91 14.07
CA PRO A 87 -25.46 -3.82 14.93
C PRO A 87 -24.27 -3.06 15.53
N ARG A 88 -24.47 -1.78 15.81
CA ARG A 88 -23.40 -0.90 16.33
C ARG A 88 -22.76 -1.44 17.63
N GLU A 89 -23.53 -2.11 18.45
CA GLU A 89 -23.11 -2.68 19.74
C GLU A 89 -22.09 -3.81 19.57
N GLN A 90 -22.00 -4.41 18.37
CA GLN A 90 -21.02 -5.42 18.02
C GLN A 90 -19.76 -4.83 17.38
N VAL A 91 -19.75 -3.53 17.09
CA VAL A 91 -18.58 -2.84 16.54
C VAL A 91 -17.65 -2.46 17.67
N ALA A 92 -16.49 -3.11 17.72
CA ALA A 92 -15.47 -2.88 18.74
C ALA A 92 -14.55 -1.70 18.41
N ARG A 93 -14.37 -1.38 17.11
CA ARG A 93 -13.46 -0.31 16.66
C ARG A 93 -13.93 0.30 15.36
N LEU A 94 -13.65 1.62 15.23
CA LEU A 94 -13.83 2.37 14.00
C LEU A 94 -12.49 2.93 13.54
N HIS A 95 -12.24 2.85 12.26
CA HIS A 95 -11.19 3.58 11.56
C HIS A 95 -11.78 4.41 10.43
N ALA A 96 -11.00 5.33 9.89
CA ALA A 96 -11.43 6.11 8.74
C ALA A 96 -10.24 6.43 7.85
N SER A 97 -10.46 6.40 6.53
CA SER A 97 -9.48 6.92 5.58
C SER A 97 -9.67 8.43 5.40
N SER A 98 -8.56 9.16 5.20
CA SER A 98 -8.61 10.60 4.92
C SER A 98 -9.37 10.86 3.61
N GLY A 99 -10.54 11.49 3.71
CA GLY A 99 -11.29 11.91 2.53
C GLY A 99 -10.68 13.15 1.90
N ARG A 100 -10.04 13.05 0.73
CA ARG A 100 -9.61 14.20 -0.10
C ARG A 100 -10.77 15.14 -0.45
N THR A 101 -12.02 14.69 -0.34
CA THR A 101 -13.25 15.38 -0.82
C THR A 101 -14.27 15.68 0.29
N GLY A 102 -13.85 15.79 1.55
CA GLY A 102 -14.68 16.23 2.67
C GLY A 102 -15.06 15.14 3.68
N LYS A 103 -15.97 14.20 3.37
CA LYS A 103 -16.34 13.15 4.32
C LYS A 103 -15.34 11.98 4.27
N PRO A 104 -14.81 11.52 5.44
CA PRO A 104 -13.96 10.33 5.49
C PRO A 104 -14.78 9.07 5.16
N THR A 105 -14.12 8.01 4.69
CA THR A 105 -14.74 6.68 4.63
C THR A 105 -14.56 5.98 5.97
N VAL A 106 -15.66 5.65 6.65
CA VAL A 106 -15.64 4.97 7.94
C VAL A 106 -15.66 3.47 7.73
N VAL A 107 -14.79 2.77 8.44
CA VAL A 107 -14.71 1.31 8.43
C VAL A 107 -14.84 0.77 9.85
N GLY A 108 -15.64 -0.28 10.03
CA GLY A 108 -15.91 -0.90 11.32
C GLY A 108 -15.28 -2.27 11.44
N TYR A 109 -15.03 -2.67 12.68
CA TYR A 109 -14.47 -3.96 13.04
C TYR A 109 -15.19 -4.53 14.25
N THR A 110 -15.60 -5.80 14.19
CA THR A 110 -15.98 -6.56 15.37
C THR A 110 -14.73 -6.95 16.18
N ALA A 111 -14.90 -7.50 17.36
CA ALA A 111 -13.77 -8.08 18.10
C ALA A 111 -13.07 -9.21 17.31
N ARG A 112 -13.85 -10.02 16.57
CA ARG A 112 -13.34 -11.09 15.71
C ARG A 112 -12.61 -10.53 14.49
N ASP A 113 -13.09 -9.45 13.89
CA ASP A 113 -12.36 -8.77 12.80
C ASP A 113 -10.99 -8.29 13.28
N ILE A 114 -10.91 -7.71 14.50
CA ILE A 114 -9.64 -7.28 15.10
C ILE A 114 -8.70 -8.45 15.34
N ASP A 115 -9.23 -9.56 15.85
CA ASP A 115 -8.45 -10.77 16.10
C ASP A 115 -7.90 -11.38 14.79
N THR A 116 -8.75 -11.48 13.77
CA THR A 116 -8.35 -11.92 12.43
C THR A 116 -7.28 -10.99 11.84
N TRP A 117 -7.47 -9.69 11.96
CA TRP A 117 -6.51 -8.70 11.45
C TRP A 117 -5.17 -8.79 12.17
N ALA A 118 -5.16 -8.95 13.49
CA ALA A 118 -3.93 -9.16 14.26
C ALA A 118 -3.18 -10.42 13.81
N ASN A 119 -3.89 -11.53 13.53
CA ASN A 119 -3.29 -12.75 13.01
C ASN A 119 -2.68 -12.55 11.61
N LEU A 120 -3.38 -11.86 10.71
CA LEU A 120 -2.89 -11.56 9.36
C LEU A 120 -1.63 -10.69 9.35
N VAL A 121 -1.58 -9.68 10.23
CA VAL A 121 -0.39 -8.83 10.34
C VAL A 121 0.75 -9.57 11.04
N ALA A 122 0.48 -10.44 12.02
CA ALA A 122 1.48 -11.31 12.61
C ALA A 122 2.10 -12.26 11.55
N ARG A 123 1.26 -12.87 10.70
CA ARG A 123 1.69 -13.65 9.54
C ARG A 123 2.55 -12.84 8.59
N SER A 124 2.16 -11.59 8.33
CA SER A 124 2.90 -10.67 7.47
C SER A 124 4.27 -10.32 8.05
N ILE A 125 4.35 -10.00 9.35
CA ILE A 125 5.63 -9.71 10.02
C ILE A 125 6.53 -10.96 10.00
N ARG A 126 5.98 -12.16 10.22
CA ARG A 126 6.71 -13.42 10.10
C ARG A 126 7.24 -13.67 8.69
N ALA A 127 6.43 -13.43 7.65
CA ALA A 127 6.85 -13.55 6.25
C ALA A 127 7.95 -12.53 5.89
N ALA A 128 7.95 -11.37 6.52
CA ALA A 128 9.01 -10.36 6.44
C ALA A 128 10.28 -10.73 7.24
N GLY A 129 10.31 -11.89 7.91
CA GLY A 129 11.46 -12.35 8.69
C GLY A 129 11.40 -12.02 10.18
N GLY A 130 10.29 -11.44 10.67
CA GLY A 130 10.07 -11.16 12.09
C GLY A 130 9.82 -12.42 12.91
N ARG A 131 10.21 -12.38 14.18
CA ARG A 131 10.13 -13.52 15.12
C ARG A 131 9.63 -13.05 16.48
N ALA A 132 9.09 -13.98 17.24
CA ALA A 132 8.78 -13.73 18.64
C ALA A 132 10.05 -13.26 19.39
N GLY A 133 9.92 -12.23 20.22
CA GLY A 133 11.00 -11.60 20.94
C GLY A 133 11.68 -10.43 20.21
N ASP A 134 11.44 -10.24 18.91
CA ASP A 134 11.93 -9.05 18.20
C ASP A 134 11.33 -7.75 18.78
N LEU A 135 12.07 -6.66 18.69
CA LEU A 135 11.58 -5.32 18.99
C LEU A 135 11.17 -4.62 17.69
N VAL A 136 9.88 -4.25 17.58
CA VAL A 136 9.30 -3.63 16.40
C VAL A 136 9.05 -2.14 16.65
N HIS A 137 9.72 -1.29 15.89
CA HIS A 137 9.53 0.16 15.92
C HIS A 137 8.44 0.54 14.91
N ILE A 138 7.31 1.07 15.39
CA ILE A 138 6.18 1.45 14.55
C ILE A 138 6.18 2.97 14.34
N ALA A 139 6.53 3.37 13.13
CA ALA A 139 6.52 4.75 12.65
C ALA A 139 5.34 5.05 11.70
N TYR A 140 4.32 4.20 11.66
CA TYR A 140 3.01 4.51 11.07
C TYR A 140 2.16 5.33 12.01
N GLY A 141 1.36 6.26 11.47
CA GLY A 141 0.43 7.06 12.26
C GLY A 141 -0.61 6.20 12.99
N TYR A 142 -0.83 6.51 14.27
CA TYR A 142 -1.92 5.98 15.08
C TYR A 142 -3.17 6.85 14.94
N GLY A 143 -4.31 6.39 15.44
CA GLY A 143 -5.59 7.09 15.40
C GLY A 143 -6.56 6.49 14.39
N LEU A 144 -7.23 7.32 13.59
CA LEU A 144 -8.23 6.82 12.62
C LEU A 144 -7.60 6.07 11.43
N PHE A 145 -6.35 6.33 11.11
CA PHE A 145 -5.61 5.57 10.12
C PHE A 145 -5.32 4.15 10.62
N THR A 146 -5.42 3.16 9.74
CA THR A 146 -5.30 1.74 10.11
C THR A 146 -3.87 1.27 10.32
N GLY A 147 -2.86 1.99 9.78
CA GLY A 147 -1.47 1.51 9.71
C GLY A 147 -0.84 1.24 11.06
N GLY A 148 -0.88 2.22 11.98
CA GLY A 148 -0.26 2.10 13.29
C GLY A 148 -0.86 0.99 14.16
N LEU A 149 -2.18 0.99 14.32
CA LEU A 149 -2.86 -0.03 15.15
C LEU A 149 -2.80 -1.43 14.52
N GLY A 150 -2.89 -1.55 13.18
CA GLY A 150 -2.74 -2.84 12.51
C GLY A 150 -1.36 -3.45 12.76
N ALA A 151 -0.30 -2.67 12.57
CA ALA A 151 1.08 -3.07 12.85
C ALA A 151 1.28 -3.45 14.32
N HIS A 152 0.76 -2.64 15.25
CA HIS A 152 0.85 -2.83 16.69
C HIS A 152 0.28 -4.20 17.14
N TYR A 153 -1.01 -4.42 16.86
CA TYR A 153 -1.66 -5.66 17.27
C TYR A 153 -1.08 -6.90 16.59
N GLY A 154 -0.60 -6.77 15.36
CA GLY A 154 0.07 -7.86 14.66
C GLY A 154 1.44 -8.20 15.28
N ALA A 155 2.23 -7.20 15.64
CA ALA A 155 3.52 -7.41 16.29
C ALA A 155 3.35 -8.05 17.68
N GLU A 156 2.41 -7.54 18.51
CA GLU A 156 2.08 -8.16 19.80
C GLU A 156 1.58 -9.62 19.64
N ARG A 157 0.75 -9.88 18.62
CA ARG A 157 0.23 -11.23 18.32
C ARG A 157 1.34 -12.19 17.93
N LEU A 158 2.38 -11.74 17.26
CA LEU A 158 3.55 -12.56 16.91
C LEU A 158 4.44 -12.81 18.15
N GLY A 159 4.28 -12.06 19.22
CA GLY A 159 5.12 -12.13 20.44
C GLY A 159 6.29 -11.16 20.39
N CYS A 160 6.21 -10.11 19.59
CA CYS A 160 7.20 -9.03 19.57
C CYS A 160 6.94 -7.99 20.66
N THR A 161 7.99 -7.26 21.03
CA THR A 161 7.86 -6.03 21.81
C THR A 161 7.64 -4.85 20.87
N VAL A 162 6.72 -3.94 21.19
CA VAL A 162 6.35 -2.83 20.33
C VAL A 162 6.84 -1.48 20.87
N VAL A 163 7.48 -0.68 20.01
CA VAL A 163 7.73 0.75 20.25
C VAL A 163 6.70 1.56 19.46
N PRO A 164 5.61 2.06 20.09
CA PRO A 164 4.49 2.70 19.39
C PRO A 164 4.75 4.21 19.18
N MET A 165 5.81 4.53 18.42
CA MET A 165 6.28 5.91 18.26
C MET A 165 5.34 6.78 17.43
N SER A 166 4.58 6.19 16.49
CA SER A 166 3.79 6.92 15.48
C SER A 166 4.67 7.62 14.43
N GLY A 167 4.03 8.31 13.47
CA GLY A 167 4.74 9.10 12.47
C GLY A 167 5.18 10.48 13.00
N GLY A 168 6.13 11.11 12.34
CA GLY A 168 6.67 12.42 12.71
C GLY A 168 7.77 12.38 13.78
N GLN A 169 8.17 13.55 14.27
CA GLN A 169 9.23 13.73 15.26
C GLN A 169 10.54 13.01 14.87
N THR A 170 11.04 13.28 13.67
CA THR A 170 12.11 12.50 13.02
C THR A 170 13.39 12.38 13.86
N GLU A 171 13.78 13.44 14.57
CA GLU A 171 14.90 13.40 15.51
C GLU A 171 14.71 12.35 16.62
N LYS A 172 13.49 12.28 17.16
CA LYS A 172 13.15 11.31 18.19
C LYS A 172 13.05 9.88 17.66
N GLN A 173 12.64 9.70 16.38
CA GLN A 173 12.71 8.38 15.72
C GLN A 173 14.14 7.85 15.76
N VAL A 174 15.12 8.67 15.31
CA VAL A 174 16.53 8.29 15.31
C VAL A 174 17.03 8.03 16.72
N GLN A 175 16.72 8.90 17.68
CA GLN A 175 17.10 8.70 19.08
C GLN A 175 16.61 7.34 19.60
N LEU A 176 15.31 7.02 19.41
CA LEU A 176 14.74 5.76 19.90
C LEU A 176 15.28 4.52 19.17
N ILE A 177 15.62 4.63 17.88
CA ILE A 177 16.28 3.54 17.14
C ILE A 177 17.66 3.26 17.73
N VAL A 178 18.42 4.31 18.08
CA VAL A 178 19.74 4.18 18.67
C VAL A 178 19.66 3.64 20.12
N ASP A 179 18.75 4.19 20.93
CA ASP A 179 18.66 3.87 22.35
C ASP A 179 18.04 2.49 22.61
N LEU A 180 16.95 2.16 21.90
CA LEU A 180 16.17 0.94 22.14
C LEU A 180 16.61 -0.24 21.26
N GLN A 181 17.37 0.00 20.21
CA GLN A 181 17.92 -1.01 19.30
C GLN A 181 16.87 -1.97 18.73
N PRO A 182 15.81 -1.47 18.04
CA PRO A 182 14.80 -2.33 17.43
C PRO A 182 15.38 -3.17 16.30
N ASP A 183 14.79 -4.36 16.10
CA ASP A 183 15.14 -5.28 15.01
C ASP A 183 14.41 -4.94 13.71
N ILE A 184 13.16 -4.48 13.84
CA ILE A 184 12.24 -4.24 12.72
C ILE A 184 11.68 -2.82 12.81
N ILE A 185 11.55 -2.18 11.66
CA ILE A 185 10.79 -0.93 11.54
C ILE A 185 9.61 -1.10 10.58
N MET A 186 8.43 -0.59 10.95
CA MET A 186 7.26 -0.51 10.08
C MET A 186 6.94 0.96 9.80
N VAL A 187 7.07 1.37 8.54
CA VAL A 187 7.06 2.78 8.15
C VAL A 187 6.74 2.95 6.66
N THR A 188 6.34 4.14 6.22
CA THR A 188 6.23 4.43 4.79
C THR A 188 7.61 4.58 4.14
N PRO A 189 7.80 4.17 2.87
CA PRO A 189 9.10 4.24 2.20
C PRO A 189 9.68 5.66 2.19
N SER A 190 8.86 6.67 1.84
CA SER A 190 9.30 8.07 1.82
C SER A 190 9.72 8.60 3.19
N TYR A 191 9.02 8.17 4.26
CA TYR A 191 9.40 8.59 5.61
C TYR A 191 10.68 7.89 6.10
N MET A 192 10.94 6.65 5.67
CA MET A 192 12.21 5.97 5.94
C MET A 192 13.40 6.74 5.36
N LEU A 193 13.27 7.29 4.16
CA LEU A 193 14.31 8.13 3.58
C LEU A 193 14.55 9.41 4.39
N ASN A 194 13.48 10.03 4.93
CA ASN A 194 13.62 11.18 5.83
C ASN A 194 14.32 10.79 7.16
N ILE A 195 14.05 9.60 7.69
CA ILE A 195 14.77 9.07 8.87
C ILE A 195 16.24 8.86 8.53
N ALA A 196 16.56 8.32 7.34
CA ALA A 196 17.94 8.16 6.91
C ALA A 196 18.67 9.50 6.73
N GLU A 197 18.01 10.53 6.19
CA GLU A 197 18.55 11.91 6.14
C GLU A 197 18.85 12.47 7.54
N GLU A 198 18.00 12.15 8.52
CA GLU A 198 18.19 12.58 9.88
C GLU A 198 19.38 11.88 10.57
N PHE A 199 19.64 10.60 10.28
CA PHE A 199 20.87 9.92 10.70
C PHE A 199 22.11 10.67 10.19
N ASP A 200 22.11 11.05 8.90
CA ASP A 200 23.22 11.81 8.30
C ASP A 200 23.38 13.17 8.96
N ARG A 201 22.27 13.89 9.22
CA ARG A 201 22.28 15.20 9.91
C ARG A 201 22.88 15.11 11.31
N GLN A 202 22.62 14.01 12.02
CA GLN A 202 23.21 13.75 13.34
C GLN A 202 24.61 13.13 13.29
N GLN A 203 25.19 12.97 12.08
CA GLN A 203 26.50 12.34 11.86
C GLN A 203 26.58 10.90 12.38
N LEU A 204 25.46 10.18 12.34
CA LEU A 204 25.35 8.78 12.71
C LEU A 204 25.35 7.90 11.46
N ASP A 205 26.09 6.78 11.50
CA ASP A 205 26.03 5.79 10.42
C ASP A 205 24.81 4.88 10.59
N ALA A 206 23.76 5.11 9.80
CA ALA A 206 22.51 4.37 9.87
C ALA A 206 22.68 2.85 9.65
N ARG A 207 23.71 2.42 8.89
CA ARG A 207 24.01 1.00 8.64
C ARG A 207 24.55 0.27 9.88
N LYS A 208 24.90 1.00 10.92
CA LYS A 208 25.35 0.46 12.22
C LYS A 208 24.25 0.40 13.26
N CYS A 209 23.02 0.85 12.94
CA CYS A 209 21.90 0.67 13.84
C CYS A 209 21.49 -0.81 13.90
N SER A 210 20.65 -1.15 14.86
CA SER A 210 20.20 -2.53 15.12
C SER A 210 19.19 -3.07 14.10
N LEU A 211 18.57 -2.18 13.31
CA LEU A 211 17.53 -2.55 12.35
C LEU A 211 18.06 -3.59 11.35
N GLN A 212 17.30 -4.63 11.13
CA GLN A 212 17.59 -5.69 10.17
C GLN A 212 16.55 -5.73 9.04
N VAL A 213 15.30 -5.41 9.36
CA VAL A 213 14.17 -5.48 8.42
C VAL A 213 13.37 -4.19 8.47
N GLY A 214 13.01 -3.67 7.29
CA GLY A 214 12.02 -2.63 7.11
C GLY A 214 10.80 -3.19 6.37
N ILE A 215 9.60 -3.00 6.94
CA ILE A 215 8.34 -3.37 6.33
C ILE A 215 7.64 -2.10 5.86
N PHE A 216 7.54 -1.94 4.54
CA PHE A 216 7.14 -0.71 3.89
C PHE A 216 5.80 -0.85 3.18
N GLY A 217 4.95 0.18 3.28
CA GLY A 217 3.66 0.21 2.61
C GLY A 217 2.94 1.54 2.76
N ALA A 218 1.65 1.54 2.49
CA ALA A 218 0.75 2.68 2.52
C ALA A 218 0.92 3.67 1.35
N GLU A 219 1.98 3.57 0.57
CA GLU A 219 2.21 4.32 -0.66
C GLU A 219 2.93 3.43 -1.69
N PRO A 220 2.74 3.66 -3.01
CA PRO A 220 3.54 3.00 -4.04
C PRO A 220 5.02 3.40 -3.89
N TRP A 221 5.91 2.47 -4.17
CA TRP A 221 7.35 2.72 -4.17
C TRP A 221 8.07 1.84 -5.21
N THR A 222 9.26 2.26 -5.64
CA THR A 222 9.99 1.66 -6.76
C THR A 222 11.15 0.78 -6.29
N ASP A 223 11.69 -0.07 -7.19
CA ASP A 223 12.91 -0.83 -6.91
C ASP A 223 14.10 0.09 -6.66
N ALA A 224 14.14 1.24 -7.33
CA ALA A 224 15.17 2.23 -7.11
C ALA A 224 15.10 2.79 -5.68
N MET A 225 13.89 3.06 -5.16
CA MET A 225 13.70 3.48 -3.77
C MET A 225 14.05 2.36 -2.79
N ARG A 226 13.70 1.10 -3.09
CA ARG A 226 14.13 -0.06 -2.30
C ARG A 226 15.64 -0.11 -2.17
N THR A 227 16.35 -0.07 -3.30
CA THR A 227 17.81 -0.08 -3.33
C THR A 227 18.41 1.06 -2.53
N GLN A 228 17.82 2.24 -2.61
CA GLN A 228 18.27 3.42 -1.85
C GLN A 228 18.07 3.22 -0.34
N ILE A 229 16.92 2.73 0.10
CA ILE A 229 16.65 2.44 1.51
C ILE A 229 17.61 1.36 2.02
N GLU A 230 17.73 0.23 1.32
CA GLU A 230 18.60 -0.88 1.70
C GLU A 230 20.07 -0.45 1.80
N SER A 231 20.56 0.33 0.83
CA SER A 231 21.94 0.80 0.84
C SER A 231 22.27 1.80 1.95
N ARG A 232 21.32 2.70 2.26
CA ARG A 232 21.51 3.73 3.29
C ARG A 232 21.37 3.18 4.71
N MET A 233 20.41 2.27 4.91
CA MET A 233 20.06 1.75 6.23
C MET A 233 20.73 0.41 6.56
N GLY A 234 21.21 -0.33 5.56
CA GLY A 234 21.79 -1.67 5.77
C GLY A 234 20.76 -2.73 6.17
N ILE A 235 19.51 -2.60 5.74
CA ILE A 235 18.38 -3.47 6.10
C ILE A 235 17.85 -4.23 4.89
N ASP A 236 17.08 -5.30 5.13
CA ASP A 236 16.21 -5.91 4.14
C ASP A 236 14.88 -5.15 4.06
N ALA A 237 14.52 -4.64 2.87
CA ALA A 237 13.30 -3.89 2.64
C ALA A 237 12.25 -4.77 1.94
N VAL A 238 11.08 -4.94 2.57
CA VAL A 238 9.97 -5.75 2.04
C VAL A 238 8.66 -4.96 2.02
N ASP A 239 7.79 -5.31 1.09
CA ASP A 239 6.53 -4.61 0.83
C ASP A 239 5.37 -5.24 1.59
N ILE A 240 4.53 -4.39 2.23
CA ILE A 240 3.25 -4.76 2.80
C ILE A 240 2.13 -3.98 2.14
N TYR A 241 1.13 -4.68 1.63
CA TYR A 241 -0.03 -4.07 1.00
C TYR A 241 -1.28 -4.21 1.86
N GLY A 242 -2.10 -3.17 1.81
CA GLY A 242 -3.43 -3.16 2.40
C GLY A 242 -4.10 -1.80 2.26
N LEU A 243 -5.40 -1.78 2.51
CA LEU A 243 -6.21 -0.58 2.48
C LEU A 243 -7.27 -0.65 3.58
N SER A 244 -7.59 0.52 4.16
CA SER A 244 -8.51 0.62 5.30
C SER A 244 -9.88 0.04 4.99
N GLU A 245 -10.35 0.21 3.77
CA GLU A 245 -11.65 -0.26 3.30
C GLU A 245 -11.79 -1.79 3.38
N VAL A 246 -10.72 -2.53 3.15
CA VAL A 246 -10.71 -4.00 3.21
C VAL A 246 -10.43 -4.50 4.62
N ILE A 247 -9.26 -4.15 5.18
CA ILE A 247 -8.96 -4.45 6.60
C ILE A 247 -7.89 -3.52 7.20
N GLY A 248 -7.03 -2.93 6.39
CA GLY A 248 -5.82 -2.21 6.78
C GLY A 248 -4.58 -2.90 6.22
N PRO A 249 -3.39 -2.72 6.81
CA PRO A 249 -2.20 -3.48 6.44
C PRO A 249 -2.40 -4.98 6.69
N GLY A 250 -1.72 -5.82 5.90
CA GLY A 250 -1.79 -7.27 6.03
C GLY A 250 -2.82 -7.94 5.12
N VAL A 251 -3.21 -7.32 4.01
CA VAL A 251 -3.91 -7.98 2.90
C VAL A 251 -2.91 -8.82 2.10
N ALA A 252 -1.73 -8.28 1.84
CA ALA A 252 -0.63 -8.99 1.21
C ALA A 252 0.71 -8.58 1.81
N GLN A 253 1.69 -9.48 1.75
CA GLN A 253 3.03 -9.27 2.28
C GLN A 253 4.09 -9.95 1.41
N GLU A 254 5.14 -9.24 1.10
CA GLU A 254 6.30 -9.79 0.42
C GLU A 254 7.11 -10.69 1.36
N CYS A 255 7.46 -11.88 0.91
CA CYS A 255 8.31 -12.79 1.66
C CYS A 255 9.78 -12.38 1.53
N ILE A 256 10.49 -12.29 2.66
CA ILE A 256 11.88 -11.82 2.69
C ILE A 256 12.83 -12.71 1.87
N GLU A 257 12.56 -14.00 1.78
CA GLU A 257 13.36 -14.96 1.04
C GLU A 257 13.27 -14.83 -0.49
N ALA A 258 12.18 -14.24 -0.99
CA ALA A 258 11.95 -14.12 -2.44
C ALA A 258 12.01 -12.68 -2.94
N LYS A 259 11.43 -11.73 -2.21
CA LYS A 259 11.30 -10.30 -2.59
C LYS A 259 10.78 -10.11 -4.03
N ASP A 260 9.80 -10.94 -4.41
CA ASP A 260 9.29 -11.04 -5.79
C ASP A 260 7.81 -10.64 -5.93
N GLY A 261 7.34 -9.85 -4.98
CA GLY A 261 6.00 -9.29 -4.88
C GLY A 261 5.19 -9.85 -3.71
N PRO A 262 4.28 -9.02 -3.14
CA PRO A 262 3.49 -9.41 -1.99
C PRO A 262 2.58 -10.61 -2.26
N VAL A 263 2.66 -11.63 -1.40
CA VAL A 263 1.73 -12.76 -1.35
C VAL A 263 0.40 -12.27 -0.78
N ILE A 264 -0.68 -12.44 -1.52
CA ILE A 264 -2.04 -12.11 -1.05
C ILE A 264 -2.51 -13.23 -0.12
N TRP A 265 -3.01 -12.88 1.07
CA TRP A 265 -3.55 -13.88 1.99
C TRP A 265 -4.92 -14.36 1.51
N GLU A 266 -4.91 -15.22 0.48
CA GLU A 266 -6.07 -15.65 -0.29
C GLU A 266 -7.05 -16.50 0.51
N ASP A 267 -6.68 -16.94 1.68
CA ASP A 267 -7.61 -17.56 2.65
C ASP A 267 -8.55 -16.53 3.30
N HIS A 268 -8.22 -15.23 3.26
CA HIS A 268 -9.02 -14.13 3.79
C HIS A 268 -9.48 -13.12 2.75
N PHE A 269 -8.80 -13.05 1.59
CA PHE A 269 -9.10 -12.09 0.54
C PHE A 269 -9.06 -12.77 -0.83
N TYR A 270 -10.14 -12.66 -1.59
CA TYR A 270 -10.15 -13.13 -2.97
C TYR A 270 -9.83 -11.99 -3.92
N PRO A 271 -8.72 -12.07 -4.67
CA PRO A 271 -8.34 -11.04 -5.64
C PRO A 271 -8.88 -11.35 -7.03
N GLU A 272 -9.31 -10.31 -7.73
CA GLU A 272 -9.56 -10.28 -9.16
C GLU A 272 -8.74 -9.15 -9.79
N ILE A 273 -8.32 -9.31 -11.03
CA ILE A 273 -7.84 -8.20 -11.87
C ILE A 273 -8.92 -7.92 -12.91
N ILE A 274 -9.29 -6.67 -13.07
CA ILE A 274 -10.30 -6.25 -14.04
C ILE A 274 -9.75 -5.20 -15.00
N ASP A 275 -10.32 -5.15 -16.19
CA ASP A 275 -10.18 -3.96 -17.04
C ASP A 275 -10.83 -2.76 -16.35
N PRO A 276 -10.11 -1.65 -16.11
CA PRO A 276 -10.63 -0.52 -15.32
C PRO A 276 -11.80 0.22 -16.03
N VAL A 277 -11.96 0.04 -17.33
CA VAL A 277 -13.00 0.70 -18.14
C VAL A 277 -14.23 -0.20 -18.28
N THR A 278 -14.05 -1.45 -18.74
CA THR A 278 -15.16 -2.38 -19.00
C THR A 278 -15.63 -3.10 -17.74
N GLY A 279 -14.75 -3.29 -16.74
CA GLY A 279 -15.01 -4.09 -15.55
C GLY A 279 -14.92 -5.60 -15.78
N GLU A 280 -14.50 -6.04 -16.96
CA GLU A 280 -14.31 -7.46 -17.27
C GLU A 280 -13.11 -8.02 -16.50
N VAL A 281 -13.25 -9.26 -15.99
CA VAL A 281 -12.17 -9.96 -15.29
C VAL A 281 -11.11 -10.38 -16.30
N LEU A 282 -9.87 -10.02 -16.02
CA LEU A 282 -8.68 -10.35 -16.81
C LEU A 282 -8.01 -11.62 -16.28
N ALA A 283 -7.30 -12.32 -17.16
CA ALA A 283 -6.51 -13.49 -16.79
C ALA A 283 -5.31 -13.09 -15.92
N ASP A 284 -4.87 -14.01 -15.06
CA ASP A 284 -3.65 -13.84 -14.26
C ASP A 284 -2.46 -13.48 -15.17
N GLY A 285 -1.60 -12.57 -14.71
CA GLY A 285 -0.48 -12.03 -15.46
C GLY A 285 -0.80 -10.79 -16.29
N GLN A 286 -2.05 -10.54 -16.63
CA GLN A 286 -2.48 -9.29 -17.30
C GLN A 286 -2.54 -8.14 -16.29
N GLU A 287 -2.17 -6.95 -16.75
CA GLU A 287 -2.26 -5.74 -15.93
C GLU A 287 -3.66 -5.14 -15.99
N GLY A 288 -4.19 -4.77 -14.82
CA GLY A 288 -5.49 -4.14 -14.69
C GLY A 288 -5.71 -3.63 -13.26
N GLU A 289 -6.94 -3.27 -12.95
CA GLU A 289 -7.32 -2.79 -11.62
C GLU A 289 -7.53 -3.98 -10.66
N LEU A 290 -6.88 -3.93 -9.49
CA LEU A 290 -7.10 -4.90 -8.44
C LEU A 290 -8.48 -4.70 -7.80
N VAL A 291 -9.22 -5.78 -7.70
CA VAL A 291 -10.48 -5.88 -6.99
C VAL A 291 -10.33 -6.91 -5.88
N LEU A 292 -10.82 -6.59 -4.69
CA LEU A 292 -10.73 -7.45 -3.53
C LEU A 292 -12.10 -7.77 -2.94
N THR A 293 -12.30 -9.03 -2.61
CA THR A 293 -13.44 -9.49 -1.81
C THR A 293 -12.94 -10.04 -0.47
N SER A 294 -13.46 -9.49 0.64
CA SER A 294 -13.17 -10.04 1.97
C SER A 294 -13.98 -11.32 2.20
N LEU A 295 -13.30 -12.35 2.71
CA LEU A 295 -13.91 -13.68 2.91
C LEU A 295 -14.33 -13.93 4.37
N THR A 296 -13.88 -13.08 5.32
CA THR A 296 -14.03 -13.34 6.76
C THR A 296 -14.41 -12.10 7.57
N LYS A 297 -14.60 -10.94 6.93
CA LYS A 297 -14.89 -9.67 7.63
C LYS A 297 -16.37 -9.57 8.00
N GLU A 298 -16.64 -9.35 9.29
CA GLU A 298 -18.00 -9.33 9.84
C GLU A 298 -18.65 -7.94 9.81
N ALA A 299 -17.96 -6.91 10.35
CA ALA A 299 -18.58 -5.61 10.53
C ALA A 299 -18.89 -4.90 9.21
N LEU A 300 -17.99 -4.97 8.25
CA LEU A 300 -18.12 -4.34 6.94
C LEU A 300 -17.58 -5.30 5.88
N PRO A 301 -18.40 -6.28 5.46
CA PRO A 301 -17.99 -7.17 4.38
C PRO A 301 -17.86 -6.38 3.09
N VAL A 302 -16.74 -6.54 2.40
CA VAL A 302 -16.49 -5.93 1.09
C VAL A 302 -16.54 -7.00 0.01
N ILE A 303 -17.43 -6.79 -0.96
CA ILE A 303 -17.62 -7.70 -2.10
C ILE A 303 -17.21 -6.97 -3.36
N ARG A 304 -16.24 -7.52 -4.09
CA ARG A 304 -15.69 -6.94 -5.33
C ARG A 304 -15.37 -5.45 -5.21
N PHE A 305 -14.59 -5.09 -4.18
CA PHE A 305 -14.21 -3.70 -3.95
C PHE A 305 -13.15 -3.25 -4.95
N ARG A 306 -13.47 -2.23 -5.72
CA ARG A 306 -12.55 -1.59 -6.67
C ARG A 306 -11.52 -0.74 -5.92
N THR A 307 -10.28 -1.22 -5.88
CA THR A 307 -9.20 -0.54 -5.14
C THR A 307 -8.65 0.68 -5.86
N ARG A 308 -8.80 0.72 -7.18
CA ARG A 308 -8.16 1.66 -8.11
C ARG A 308 -6.65 1.44 -8.29
N ASP A 309 -6.05 0.49 -7.58
CA ASP A 309 -4.63 0.16 -7.74
C ASP A 309 -4.43 -0.70 -8.99
N LEU A 310 -3.49 -0.31 -9.85
CA LEU A 310 -3.15 -1.03 -11.07
C LEU A 310 -1.99 -1.99 -10.80
N THR A 311 -2.23 -3.27 -11.05
CA THR A 311 -1.28 -4.35 -10.83
C THR A 311 -1.65 -5.58 -11.67
N ARG A 312 -1.01 -6.71 -11.41
CA ARG A 312 -1.32 -8.03 -11.99
C ARG A 312 -1.18 -9.11 -10.93
N LEU A 313 -1.91 -10.21 -11.09
CA LEU A 313 -1.69 -11.40 -10.28
C LEU A 313 -0.56 -12.24 -10.87
N LEU A 314 0.31 -12.71 -10.00
CA LEU A 314 1.47 -13.53 -10.33
C LEU A 314 1.34 -14.93 -9.69
N PRO A 315 1.93 -15.96 -10.29
CA PRO A 315 1.86 -17.31 -9.74
C PRO A 315 2.53 -17.40 -8.36
N PRO A 316 2.14 -18.40 -7.54
CA PRO A 316 2.76 -18.68 -6.25
C PRO A 316 4.27 -18.94 -6.36
N THR A 317 5.03 -18.56 -5.30
CA THR A 317 6.47 -18.87 -5.15
C THR A 317 6.78 -19.36 -3.74
N ALA A 318 7.06 -18.46 -2.81
CA ALA A 318 7.40 -18.78 -1.42
C ALA A 318 6.22 -19.35 -0.60
N ARG A 319 5.00 -19.11 -1.02
CA ARG A 319 3.75 -19.62 -0.44
C ARG A 319 2.85 -20.17 -1.54
N SER A 320 1.85 -20.93 -1.18
CA SER A 320 0.90 -21.52 -2.16
C SER A 320 -0.12 -20.53 -2.73
N MET A 321 -0.16 -19.34 -2.20
CA MET A 321 -1.08 -18.25 -2.61
C MET A 321 -0.46 -17.38 -3.70
N ARG A 322 -1.32 -16.79 -4.56
CA ARG A 322 -0.89 -15.87 -5.62
C ARG A 322 -0.26 -14.62 -5.02
N ARG A 323 0.61 -14.02 -5.81
CA ARG A 323 1.25 -12.75 -5.49
C ARG A 323 0.66 -11.63 -6.33
N MET A 324 0.76 -10.42 -5.85
CA MET A 324 0.53 -9.25 -6.68
C MET A 324 1.85 -8.70 -7.21
N GLY A 325 1.83 -8.23 -8.46
CA GLY A 325 2.92 -7.42 -8.98
C GLY A 325 3.00 -6.09 -8.25
N ARG A 326 4.08 -5.37 -8.48
CA ARG A 326 4.18 -3.99 -7.98
C ARG A 326 3.03 -3.14 -8.51
N ILE A 327 2.51 -2.25 -7.68
CA ILE A 327 1.52 -1.27 -8.11
C ILE A 327 2.19 -0.29 -9.05
N SER A 328 1.76 -0.29 -10.32
CA SER A 328 2.25 0.62 -11.35
C SER A 328 1.69 2.05 -11.20
N GLY A 329 0.56 2.17 -10.53
CA GLY A 329 -0.13 3.44 -10.27
C GLY A 329 -1.55 3.21 -9.79
N ARG A 330 -2.32 4.29 -9.71
CA ARG A 330 -3.75 4.23 -9.42
C ARG A 330 -4.53 4.78 -10.60
N SER A 331 -5.63 4.13 -10.94
CA SER A 331 -6.50 4.60 -12.05
C SER A 331 -7.14 5.97 -11.77
N ASP A 332 -7.25 6.38 -10.49
CA ASP A 332 -7.77 7.68 -10.06
C ASP A 332 -6.67 8.73 -9.74
N ASP A 333 -5.40 8.34 -9.66
CA ASP A 333 -4.23 9.24 -9.55
C ASP A 333 -3.54 9.47 -10.91
N MET A 334 -4.05 8.82 -11.95
CA MET A 334 -3.57 8.99 -13.31
C MET A 334 -3.86 10.43 -13.78
N LEU A 335 -2.80 11.12 -14.14
CA LEU A 335 -2.90 12.46 -14.73
C LEU A 335 -3.08 12.31 -16.25
N ILE A 336 -4.13 12.87 -16.79
CA ILE A 336 -4.27 12.98 -18.25
C ILE A 336 -3.73 14.35 -18.64
N ILE A 337 -2.56 14.35 -19.30
CA ILE A 337 -1.87 15.58 -19.74
C ILE A 337 -1.76 15.56 -21.25
N ARG A 338 -2.46 16.44 -21.92
CA ARG A 338 -2.50 16.52 -23.40
C ARG A 338 -2.80 15.18 -24.09
N GLY A 339 -3.72 14.39 -23.50
CA GLY A 339 -4.12 13.09 -24.02
C GLY A 339 -3.18 11.93 -23.69
N VAL A 340 -2.13 12.17 -22.90
CA VAL A 340 -1.21 11.12 -22.43
C VAL A 340 -1.50 10.82 -20.96
N ASN A 341 -1.58 9.53 -20.64
CA ASN A 341 -1.70 9.03 -19.28
C ASN A 341 -0.35 9.09 -18.58
N VAL A 342 -0.26 9.82 -17.48
CA VAL A 342 0.97 10.03 -16.70
C VAL A 342 0.76 9.55 -15.29
N PHE A 343 1.58 8.62 -14.82
CA PHE A 343 1.59 8.18 -13.44
C PHE A 343 2.77 8.82 -12.69
N PRO A 344 2.54 9.40 -11.49
CA PRO A 344 3.61 9.98 -10.68
C PRO A 344 4.78 9.02 -10.41
N SER A 345 4.50 7.73 -10.24
CA SER A 345 5.51 6.68 -10.05
C SER A 345 6.48 6.53 -11.23
N GLN A 346 6.04 6.77 -12.47
CA GLN A 346 6.91 6.74 -13.64
C GLN A 346 7.93 7.89 -13.61
N ILE A 347 7.49 9.07 -13.16
CA ILE A 347 8.38 10.23 -13.00
C ILE A 347 9.37 9.99 -11.86
N GLU A 348 8.92 9.42 -10.73
CA GLU A 348 9.76 9.03 -9.61
C GLU A 348 10.89 8.08 -10.04
N GLU A 349 10.56 7.05 -10.82
CA GLU A 349 11.54 6.10 -11.32
C GLU A 349 12.64 6.78 -12.15
N LEU A 350 12.27 7.77 -12.98
CA LEU A 350 13.22 8.53 -13.79
C LEU A 350 14.09 9.46 -12.95
N ILE A 351 13.54 10.04 -11.88
CA ILE A 351 14.29 10.86 -10.92
C ILE A 351 15.35 10.00 -10.23
N LEU A 352 14.94 8.85 -9.67
CA LEU A 352 15.82 7.98 -8.89
C LEU A 352 16.92 7.29 -9.71
N LYS A 353 16.81 7.28 -11.04
CA LYS A 353 17.88 6.83 -11.95
C LYS A 353 18.99 7.87 -12.16
N GLN A 354 18.80 9.12 -11.68
CA GLN A 354 19.79 10.17 -11.79
C GLN A 354 20.46 10.43 -10.44
N PRO A 355 21.75 10.13 -10.30
CA PRO A 355 22.45 10.23 -9.02
C PRO A 355 22.65 11.66 -8.52
N GLU A 356 22.38 12.66 -9.38
CA GLU A 356 22.40 14.08 -9.03
C GLU A 356 21.14 14.53 -8.31
N LEU A 357 20.04 13.74 -8.40
CA LEU A 357 18.73 14.12 -7.88
C LEU A 357 18.41 13.38 -6.59
N ALA A 358 17.76 14.08 -5.66
CA ALA A 358 17.23 13.51 -4.44
C ALA A 358 15.83 12.88 -4.67
N PRO A 359 15.37 11.96 -3.81
CA PRO A 359 14.05 11.34 -3.92
C PRO A 359 12.88 12.29 -3.58
N GLN A 360 13.18 13.51 -3.17
CA GLN A 360 12.20 14.52 -2.84
C GLN A 360 11.77 15.27 -4.10
N TYR A 361 10.50 15.07 -4.50
CA TYR A 361 9.94 15.71 -5.66
C TYR A 361 8.47 16.08 -5.46
N LEU A 362 7.99 17.01 -6.30
CA LEU A 362 6.60 17.41 -6.39
C LEU A 362 6.22 17.66 -7.85
N ILE A 363 5.11 17.12 -8.27
CA ILE A 363 4.53 17.34 -9.60
C ILE A 363 3.44 18.40 -9.47
N GLU A 364 3.59 19.52 -10.14
CA GLU A 364 2.53 20.53 -10.25
C GLU A 364 1.87 20.44 -11.63
N VAL A 365 0.55 20.34 -11.62
CA VAL A 365 -0.25 20.38 -12.85
C VAL A 365 -0.97 21.71 -12.89
N THR A 366 -0.76 22.45 -13.96
CA THR A 366 -1.41 23.74 -14.22
C THR A 366 -2.09 23.72 -15.58
N ARG A 367 -2.97 24.68 -15.83
CA ARG A 367 -3.59 24.89 -17.13
C ARG A 367 -3.38 26.34 -17.55
N ASP A 368 -2.74 26.55 -18.69
CA ASP A 368 -2.59 27.85 -19.31
C ASP A 368 -3.43 27.90 -20.58
N GLY A 369 -4.51 28.71 -20.56
CA GLY A 369 -5.52 28.71 -21.60
C GLY A 369 -6.20 27.34 -21.74
N HIS A 370 -5.92 26.63 -22.84
CA HIS A 370 -6.48 25.32 -23.13
C HIS A 370 -5.47 24.17 -22.99
N LEU A 371 -4.22 24.46 -22.63
CA LEU A 371 -3.16 23.45 -22.55
C LEU A 371 -2.77 23.18 -21.11
N ASP A 372 -2.78 21.89 -20.77
CA ASP A 372 -2.24 21.42 -19.50
C ASP A 372 -0.71 21.46 -19.53
N SER A 373 -0.11 21.97 -18.47
CA SER A 373 1.33 22.00 -18.24
C SER A 373 1.68 21.21 -16.99
N LEU A 374 2.79 20.50 -17.05
CA LEU A 374 3.30 19.69 -15.95
C LEU A 374 4.71 20.17 -15.62
N THR A 375 4.88 20.59 -14.36
CA THR A 375 6.17 20.99 -13.79
C THR A 375 6.61 19.95 -12.78
N VAL A 376 7.81 19.40 -12.95
CA VAL A 376 8.43 18.48 -11.99
C VAL A 376 9.44 19.28 -11.18
N LYS A 377 9.14 19.52 -9.90
CA LYS A 377 10.06 20.08 -8.92
C LYS A 377 10.78 18.93 -8.24
N VAL A 378 12.11 18.95 -8.20
CA VAL A 378 12.93 17.91 -7.59
C VAL A 378 14.13 18.53 -6.92
N GLU A 379 14.49 18.03 -5.75
CA GLU A 379 15.68 18.50 -5.04
C GLU A 379 16.96 17.91 -5.62
N PHE A 380 18.04 18.66 -5.51
CA PHE A 380 19.37 18.19 -5.79
C PHE A 380 19.90 17.33 -4.65
N ALA A 381 20.71 16.31 -4.95
CA ALA A 381 21.29 15.44 -3.94
C ALA A 381 22.26 16.22 -3.04
N PRO A 382 22.11 16.21 -1.69
CA PRO A 382 22.86 17.09 -0.79
C PRO A 382 24.36 16.84 -0.74
N GLU A 383 24.82 15.67 -1.20
CA GLU A 383 26.22 15.27 -1.18
C GLU A 383 27.06 15.89 -2.32
N ARG A 384 26.45 16.65 -3.21
CA ARG A 384 27.11 17.25 -4.38
C ARG A 384 27.09 18.76 -4.33
N ALA A 385 28.20 19.38 -4.71
CA ALA A 385 28.24 20.83 -4.87
C ALA A 385 27.27 21.29 -5.97
N ILE A 386 26.40 22.23 -5.63
CA ILE A 386 25.42 22.79 -6.57
C ILE A 386 26.18 23.74 -7.52
N ASP A 387 26.35 23.28 -8.77
CA ASP A 387 26.83 24.10 -9.88
C ASP A 387 25.68 24.31 -10.86
N ALA A 388 25.48 25.54 -11.29
CA ALA A 388 24.42 25.90 -12.23
C ALA A 388 24.46 25.08 -13.52
N THR A 389 25.65 24.68 -13.98
CA THR A 389 25.84 23.87 -15.19
C THR A 389 25.35 22.44 -14.96
N VAL A 390 25.70 21.84 -13.80
CA VAL A 390 25.26 20.48 -13.43
C VAL A 390 23.75 20.44 -13.20
N THR A 391 23.22 21.45 -12.54
CA THR A 391 21.78 21.60 -12.29
C THR A 391 20.99 21.68 -13.60
N ALA A 392 21.43 22.53 -14.53
CA ALA A 392 20.81 22.64 -15.85
C ALA A 392 20.88 21.32 -16.66
N ALA A 393 22.02 20.64 -16.59
CA ALA A 393 22.21 19.35 -17.26
C ALA A 393 21.29 18.27 -16.68
N ALA A 394 21.15 18.19 -15.34
CA ALA A 394 20.26 17.25 -14.67
C ALA A 394 18.79 17.50 -15.05
N ALA A 395 18.34 18.76 -15.00
CA ALA A 395 17.00 19.16 -15.42
C ALA A 395 16.72 18.79 -16.89
N ALA A 396 17.63 19.11 -17.79
CA ALA A 396 17.51 18.77 -19.21
C ALA A 396 17.46 17.25 -19.45
N THR A 397 18.24 16.49 -18.67
CA THR A 397 18.26 15.02 -18.76
C THR A 397 16.95 14.43 -18.29
N LEU A 398 16.43 14.86 -17.13
CA LEU A 398 15.12 14.41 -16.64
C LEU A 398 14.00 14.75 -17.64
N GLY A 399 13.97 15.97 -18.16
CA GLY A 399 12.96 16.38 -19.15
C GLY A 399 13.00 15.55 -20.43
N ARG A 400 14.22 15.21 -20.95
CA ARG A 400 14.39 14.30 -22.09
C ARG A 400 13.90 12.89 -21.77
N ASN A 401 14.20 12.37 -20.58
CA ASN A 401 13.79 11.05 -20.17
C ASN A 401 12.25 10.96 -20.03
N VAL A 402 11.63 11.94 -19.39
CA VAL A 402 10.15 12.01 -19.28
C VAL A 402 9.54 12.03 -20.69
N LYS A 403 10.06 12.83 -21.61
CA LYS A 403 9.57 12.86 -22.99
C LYS A 403 9.76 11.54 -23.73
N ALA A 404 10.90 10.88 -23.55
CA ALA A 404 11.22 9.62 -24.21
C ALA A 404 10.40 8.43 -23.70
N TYR A 405 10.21 8.33 -22.39
CA TYR A 405 9.58 7.17 -21.76
C TYR A 405 8.07 7.34 -21.51
N ILE A 406 7.60 8.57 -21.26
CA ILE A 406 6.20 8.86 -20.95
C ILE A 406 5.48 9.53 -22.12
N GLY A 407 6.21 10.19 -23.02
CA GLY A 407 5.66 10.79 -24.23
C GLY A 407 5.22 12.26 -24.08
N ILE A 408 5.49 12.90 -22.93
CA ILE A 408 5.13 14.31 -22.69
C ILE A 408 6.35 15.16 -22.44
N SER A 409 6.30 16.44 -22.84
CA SER A 409 7.29 17.44 -22.43
C SER A 409 6.85 18.08 -21.12
N VAL A 410 7.78 18.15 -20.17
CA VAL A 410 7.59 18.73 -18.85
C VAL A 410 8.59 19.84 -18.62
N GLU A 411 8.22 20.81 -17.77
CA GLU A 411 9.17 21.70 -17.15
C GLU A 411 9.82 21.02 -15.96
N VAL A 412 11.14 21.08 -15.84
CA VAL A 412 11.86 20.54 -14.68
C VAL A 412 12.49 21.71 -13.93
N ARG A 413 12.14 21.84 -12.65
CA ARG A 413 12.74 22.79 -11.72
C ARG A 413 13.53 22.04 -10.67
N ILE A 414 14.85 22.27 -10.66
CA ILE A 414 15.69 21.79 -9.57
C ILE A 414 15.55 22.73 -8.39
N CYS A 415 15.30 22.18 -7.24
CA CYS A 415 15.12 22.84 -5.96
C CYS A 415 16.35 22.63 -5.08
N GLU A 416 16.59 23.57 -4.17
CA GLU A 416 17.62 23.44 -3.16
C GLU A 416 17.28 22.29 -2.17
N PRO A 417 18.28 21.66 -1.55
CA PRO A 417 18.03 20.67 -0.51
C PRO A 417 17.16 21.25 0.62
N ASN A 418 16.11 20.52 0.99
CA ASN A 418 15.09 20.91 1.98
C ASN A 418 14.13 22.03 1.56
N GLU A 419 14.08 22.41 0.28
CA GLU A 419 13.08 23.37 -0.25
C GLU A 419 11.67 22.72 -0.32
N LEU A 420 11.60 21.43 -0.66
CA LEU A 420 10.32 20.73 -0.76
C LEU A 420 9.84 20.20 0.60
N PRO A 421 8.52 20.19 0.84
CA PRO A 421 7.96 19.70 2.10
C PRO A 421 8.33 18.23 2.36
N ARG A 422 8.75 17.92 3.58
CA ARG A 422 8.97 16.55 4.05
C ARG A 422 7.68 15.94 4.55
N SER A 423 7.36 14.74 4.10
CA SER A 423 6.24 13.98 4.62
C SER A 423 6.63 13.26 5.91
N THR A 424 5.75 13.31 6.90
CA THR A 424 5.87 12.53 8.14
C THR A 424 5.04 11.24 8.10
N GLY A 425 4.54 10.90 6.92
CA GLY A 425 3.72 9.74 6.62
C GLY A 425 3.63 9.58 5.11
N LYS A 426 2.41 9.54 4.57
CA LYS A 426 2.17 9.42 3.13
C LYS A 426 2.58 10.68 2.37
N ALA A 427 3.48 10.55 1.40
CA ALA A 427 3.95 11.68 0.61
C ALA A 427 2.86 12.22 -0.33
N GLN A 428 2.70 13.53 -0.37
CA GLN A 428 1.89 14.20 -1.38
C GLN A 428 2.80 14.54 -2.57
N ARG A 429 2.69 13.76 -3.63
CA ARG A 429 3.55 13.87 -4.82
C ARG A 429 2.97 14.74 -5.94
N VAL A 430 1.67 15.07 -5.88
CA VAL A 430 0.97 15.82 -6.91
C VAL A 430 0.16 16.98 -6.32
N VAL A 431 0.29 18.14 -6.93
CA VAL A 431 -0.57 19.30 -6.72
C VAL A 431 -1.21 19.67 -8.05
N ASP A 432 -2.49 19.36 -8.20
CA ASP A 432 -3.28 19.75 -9.38
C ASP A 432 -3.93 21.12 -9.11
N ARG A 433 -3.48 22.14 -9.84
CA ARG A 433 -3.96 23.50 -9.76
C ARG A 433 -4.92 23.87 -10.91
N ARG A 434 -5.33 22.90 -11.71
CA ARG A 434 -6.33 23.16 -12.75
C ARG A 434 -7.64 23.50 -12.09
N THR A 435 -8.22 24.64 -12.45
CA THR A 435 -9.62 24.97 -12.10
C THR A 435 -10.53 23.93 -12.72
N LYS A 436 -11.33 23.27 -11.86
CA LYS A 436 -12.35 22.30 -12.29
C LYS A 436 -13.49 22.98 -13.01
#